data_298ac5e4dd1aef8add554fd6f5d80a49
#
_entry.id   298ac5e4dd1aef8add554fd6f5d80a49
#
_cell.length_a   1.000
_cell.length_b   1.000
_cell.length_c   1.000
_cell.angle_alpha   90.00
_cell.angle_beta   90.00
_cell.angle_gamma   90.00
#
_symmetry.space_group_name_H-M   'P 1'
#
loop_
_entity.id
_entity.type
_entity.pdbx_description
1 polymer ?
#
loop_
_entity_poly.entity_id
_entity_poly.type
_entity_poly.pdbx_seq_one_letter_code
_entity_poly.pdbx_strand_id
1 'polypeptide(L)'
;MKIVVASLFLPSALGIGACGNATAVQISSDGTARASSTAELQNLLKNSRGLKTILVAPGDYDTLKLTNVRFSDRVVIQAASAKQAPTFQGIHLRNVHNLTIRNVAVKPTGSADPAARYGALLYGSQNVELDGLAFVGPGKRIDRSYLAGVMLRSSKNIVLTRSYFANFRHGLELLNVDSAQITLNEFEKLQTDAIRGGGVNRILIANNVITGFSPRKGDHPDGIQLWSTNQKKPGTDIEIRGNLVARGKGAATQGIFIRDTKLKMPFERLNIADNLIIGGLYNGISVSGASGVTVSNNCVVSRSDQKSWIRLGHTRQMRVANNIATEYLYNGKANAKMKSKNRVNRAYDGSSSPIIAEWLRVTPGFEGYRGPVLRRLLKGG
;
A
#
# COMPACT_ATOMS: atom_id res chain seq x y z
N MET A 1 31.95 70.71 -51.59
CA MET A 1 31.39 70.79 -50.23
C MET A 1 31.46 69.36 -49.65
N LYS A 2 32.49 69.06 -48.83
CA LYS A 2 32.73 67.72 -48.29
C LYS A 2 32.10 67.68 -46.93
N ILE A 3 31.23 66.72 -46.67
CA ILE A 3 30.67 66.44 -45.33
C ILE A 3 31.43 65.23 -44.79
N VAL A 4 32.10 65.46 -43.66
CA VAL A 4 32.82 64.45 -42.87
C VAL A 4 31.83 63.83 -41.90
N VAL A 5 31.64 62.51 -41.93
CA VAL A 5 30.88 61.75 -40.94
C VAL A 5 31.85 61.12 -39.98
N ALA A 6 31.76 61.52 -38.72
CA ALA A 6 32.53 60.94 -37.63
C ALA A 6 31.83 59.73 -37.09
N SER A 7 32.50 58.57 -37.09
CA SER A 7 32.01 57.31 -36.50
C SER A 7 32.39 57.30 -35.02
N LEU A 8 31.39 57.27 -34.15
CA LEU A 8 31.57 57.00 -32.69
C LEU A 8 31.64 55.49 -32.49
N PHE A 9 32.76 55.01 -32.00
CA PHE A 9 32.89 53.66 -31.42
C PHE A 9 32.38 53.67 -29.97
N LEU A 10 31.33 52.87 -29.69
CA LEU A 10 30.92 52.50 -28.32
C LEU A 10 31.60 51.20 -27.92
N PRO A 11 32.18 51.12 -26.70
CA PRO A 11 32.74 49.87 -26.24
C PRO A 11 31.64 48.89 -25.82
N SER A 12 31.71 47.68 -26.34
CA SER A 12 30.87 46.55 -25.94
C SER A 12 31.19 46.15 -24.49
N ALA A 13 30.25 46.33 -23.58
CA ALA A 13 30.29 45.78 -22.24
C ALA A 13 30.18 44.25 -22.33
N LEU A 14 31.28 43.58 -21.96
CA LEU A 14 31.24 42.13 -21.64
C LEU A 14 30.30 41.92 -20.47
N GLY A 15 29.16 41.29 -20.73
CA GLY A 15 28.28 40.78 -19.73
C GLY A 15 28.97 39.67 -18.94
N ILE A 16 29.33 39.98 -17.70
CA ILE A 16 29.77 39.00 -16.71
C ILE A 16 28.54 38.13 -16.43
N GLY A 17 28.58 36.90 -16.92
CA GLY A 17 27.54 35.89 -16.61
C GLY A 17 27.40 35.75 -15.09
N ALA A 18 26.21 36.03 -14.59
CA ALA A 18 25.86 35.78 -13.22
C ALA A 18 25.99 34.27 -12.96
N CYS A 19 27.05 33.88 -12.27
CA CYS A 19 27.13 32.61 -11.61
C CYS A 19 25.93 32.54 -10.68
N GLY A 20 24.98 31.65 -11.00
CA GLY A 20 23.85 31.37 -10.15
C GLY A 20 24.38 30.98 -8.76
N ASN A 21 24.16 31.85 -7.79
CA ASN A 21 24.40 31.56 -6.39
C ASN A 21 23.55 30.31 -6.04
N ALA A 22 24.22 29.18 -5.81
CA ALA A 22 23.60 28.06 -5.15
C ALA A 22 23.11 28.58 -3.78
N THR A 23 21.81 28.76 -3.66
CA THR A 23 21.17 29.22 -2.42
C THR A 23 21.59 28.26 -1.33
N ALA A 24 22.33 28.77 -0.33
CA ALA A 24 22.78 27.97 0.79
C ALA A 24 21.53 27.33 1.45
N VAL A 25 21.57 26.03 1.64
CA VAL A 25 20.49 25.27 2.32
C VAL A 25 20.34 25.84 3.73
N GLN A 26 19.20 26.49 3.99
CA GLN A 26 18.89 27.01 5.32
C GLN A 26 18.18 25.96 6.14
N ILE A 27 18.86 25.43 7.16
CA ILE A 27 18.26 24.59 8.21
C ILE A 27 18.10 25.48 9.44
N SER A 28 16.87 25.60 9.94
CA SER A 28 16.58 26.35 11.16
C SER A 28 17.15 25.66 12.41
N SER A 29 17.22 26.37 13.53
CA SER A 29 17.80 25.86 14.79
C SER A 29 17.08 24.62 15.33
N ASP A 30 15.80 24.41 15.01
CA ASP A 30 15.02 23.23 15.36
C ASP A 30 15.23 22.04 14.39
N GLY A 31 16.05 22.20 13.35
CA GLY A 31 16.31 21.19 12.33
C GLY A 31 15.28 21.15 11.21
N THR A 32 14.49 22.20 11.02
CA THR A 32 13.49 22.27 9.93
C THR A 32 14.07 22.99 8.71
N ALA A 33 13.78 22.48 7.53
CA ALA A 33 14.10 23.11 6.25
C ALA A 33 12.88 23.12 5.33
N ARG A 34 12.93 23.91 4.26
CA ARG A 34 11.88 23.95 3.23
C ARG A 34 12.45 23.55 1.87
N ALA A 35 11.63 22.91 1.05
CA ALA A 35 11.94 22.60 -0.35
C ALA A 35 10.77 22.95 -1.24
N SER A 36 11.04 23.59 -2.39
CA SER A 36 10.08 23.97 -3.40
C SER A 36 10.36 23.27 -4.75
N SER A 37 11.44 22.48 -4.83
CA SER A 37 11.78 21.69 -6.01
C SER A 37 12.39 20.34 -5.63
N THR A 38 12.40 19.38 -6.57
CA THR A 38 13.09 18.09 -6.40
C THR A 38 14.57 18.27 -6.14
N ALA A 39 15.22 19.21 -6.82
CA ALA A 39 16.64 19.49 -6.66
C ALA A 39 16.98 19.99 -5.25
N GLU A 40 16.20 20.95 -4.72
CA GLU A 40 16.35 21.44 -3.35
C GLU A 40 16.14 20.32 -2.33
N LEU A 41 15.07 19.51 -2.50
CA LEU A 41 14.79 18.39 -1.62
C LEU A 41 15.95 17.38 -1.61
N GLN A 42 16.49 17.03 -2.77
CA GLN A 42 17.61 16.11 -2.88
C GLN A 42 18.90 16.69 -2.27
N ASN A 43 19.13 17.99 -2.42
CA ASN A 43 20.29 18.68 -1.84
C ASN A 43 20.20 18.68 -0.29
N LEU A 44 19.04 19.00 0.27
CA LEU A 44 18.78 18.92 1.71
C LEU A 44 19.07 17.51 2.26
N LEU A 45 18.59 16.48 1.58
CA LEU A 45 18.76 15.08 2.02
C LEU A 45 20.21 14.57 1.91
N LYS A 46 21.01 15.14 0.99
CA LYS A 46 22.45 14.86 0.91
C LYS A 46 23.25 15.55 2.03
N ASN A 47 22.84 16.76 2.42
CA ASN A 47 23.49 17.60 3.42
C ASN A 47 22.70 17.59 4.74
N SER A 48 22.35 16.40 5.22
CA SER A 48 21.35 16.19 6.27
C SER A 48 21.82 16.42 7.71
N ARG A 49 23.00 16.99 7.93
CA ARG A 49 23.51 17.23 9.30
C ARG A 49 22.59 18.20 10.06
N GLY A 50 22.05 17.74 11.17
CA GLY A 50 21.09 18.51 11.98
C GLY A 50 19.67 18.60 11.40
N LEU A 51 19.42 18.00 10.23
CA LEU A 51 18.11 17.98 9.60
C LEU A 51 17.19 16.99 10.30
N LYS A 52 15.99 17.47 10.70
CA LYS A 52 14.92 16.64 11.28
C LYS A 52 13.69 16.61 10.39
N THR A 53 13.31 17.75 9.83
CA THR A 53 12.07 17.87 9.04
C THR A 53 12.29 18.69 7.77
N ILE A 54 11.76 18.21 6.66
CA ILE A 54 11.67 18.98 5.41
C ILE A 54 10.18 19.23 5.12
N LEU A 55 9.81 20.50 5.07
CA LEU A 55 8.50 20.96 4.64
C LEU A 55 8.51 21.17 3.12
N VAL A 56 7.80 20.31 2.40
CA VAL A 56 7.74 20.37 0.93
C VAL A 56 6.58 21.25 0.50
N ALA A 57 6.87 22.29 -0.26
CA ALA A 57 5.86 23.21 -0.78
C ALA A 57 4.88 22.50 -1.74
N PRO A 58 3.64 22.99 -1.89
CA PRO A 58 2.74 22.51 -2.93
C PRO A 58 3.36 22.64 -4.32
N GLY A 59 3.12 21.69 -5.20
CA GLY A 59 3.65 21.68 -6.57
C GLY A 59 3.90 20.27 -7.09
N ASP A 60 4.37 20.19 -8.32
CA ASP A 60 4.74 18.95 -8.99
C ASP A 60 6.25 18.72 -8.89
N TYR A 61 6.61 17.52 -8.50
CA TYR A 61 7.98 17.09 -8.27
C TYR A 61 8.29 15.87 -9.14
N ASP A 62 9.52 15.80 -9.61
CA ASP A 62 10.04 14.60 -10.25
C ASP A 62 10.10 13.43 -9.26
N THR A 63 10.56 12.28 -9.72
CA THR A 63 10.79 11.13 -8.85
C THR A 63 11.84 11.43 -7.79
N LEU A 64 11.47 11.34 -6.51
CA LEU A 64 12.41 11.38 -5.40
C LEU A 64 13.26 10.11 -5.42
N LYS A 65 14.54 10.24 -5.75
CA LYS A 65 15.50 9.13 -5.80
C LYS A 65 16.53 9.26 -4.69
N LEU A 66 16.58 8.28 -3.79
CA LEU A 66 17.61 8.19 -2.75
C LEU A 66 18.28 6.82 -2.82
N THR A 67 19.61 6.80 -2.78
CA THR A 67 20.39 5.55 -2.81
C THR A 67 21.50 5.61 -1.77
N ASN A 68 21.59 4.55 -0.95
CA ASN A 68 22.63 4.38 0.08
C ASN A 68 22.65 5.54 1.08
N VAL A 69 21.48 5.97 1.55
CA VAL A 69 21.34 7.06 2.53
C VAL A 69 20.95 6.47 3.88
N ARG A 70 21.75 6.77 4.89
CA ARG A 70 21.47 6.41 6.30
C ARG A 70 21.48 7.65 7.15
N PHE A 71 20.32 8.07 7.61
CA PHE A 71 20.22 9.14 8.58
C PHE A 71 20.56 8.60 9.98
N SER A 72 21.33 9.37 10.79
CA SER A 72 21.62 9.04 12.20
C SER A 72 20.31 9.00 13.00
N ASP A 73 19.53 10.06 12.84
CA ASP A 73 18.19 10.20 13.41
C ASP A 73 17.15 10.14 12.30
N ARG A 74 15.88 9.95 12.67
CA ARG A 74 14.78 9.91 11.69
C ARG A 74 14.56 11.28 11.07
N VAL A 75 14.65 11.34 9.74
CA VAL A 75 14.28 12.52 8.96
C VAL A 75 12.83 12.38 8.47
N VAL A 76 12.09 13.47 8.55
CA VAL A 76 10.69 13.55 8.09
C VAL A 76 10.59 14.45 6.86
N ILE A 77 10.07 13.93 5.76
CA ILE A 77 9.64 14.70 4.59
C ILE A 77 8.13 14.81 4.67
N GLN A 78 7.57 16.01 4.72
CA GLN A 78 6.13 16.19 4.80
C GLN A 78 5.63 17.39 4.01
N ALA A 79 4.37 17.34 3.58
CA ALA A 79 3.72 18.49 2.97
C ALA A 79 3.78 19.72 3.89
N ALA A 80 4.13 20.88 3.34
CA ALA A 80 4.09 22.16 4.06
C ALA A 80 2.63 22.64 4.30
N SER A 81 1.67 22.11 3.56
CA SER A 81 0.26 22.44 3.65
C SER A 81 -0.60 21.18 3.75
N ALA A 82 -1.48 21.13 4.73
CA ALA A 82 -2.46 20.04 4.84
C ALA A 82 -3.55 20.09 3.75
N LYS A 83 -3.76 21.25 3.12
CA LYS A 83 -4.79 21.43 2.08
C LYS A 83 -4.28 21.15 0.67
N GLN A 84 -2.99 21.30 0.44
CA GLN A 84 -2.35 21.17 -0.87
C GLN A 84 -1.11 20.30 -0.75
N ALA A 85 -1.26 19.02 -1.00
CA ALA A 85 -0.15 18.08 -0.97
C ALA A 85 0.74 18.25 -2.21
N PRO A 86 2.08 18.22 -2.05
CA PRO A 86 3.00 18.11 -3.18
C PRO A 86 2.77 16.78 -3.91
N THR A 87 2.93 16.79 -5.23
CA THR A 87 2.74 15.62 -6.09
C THR A 87 4.07 15.16 -6.66
N PHE A 88 4.51 13.95 -6.32
CA PHE A 88 5.70 13.33 -6.88
C PHE A 88 5.35 12.40 -8.05
N GLN A 89 6.19 12.32 -9.06
CA GLN A 89 6.08 11.31 -10.12
C GLN A 89 6.43 9.91 -9.61
N GLY A 90 7.22 9.80 -8.53
CA GLY A 90 7.58 8.54 -7.91
C GLY A 90 8.44 8.73 -6.67
N ILE A 91 8.58 7.67 -5.87
CA ILE A 91 9.47 7.63 -4.70
C ILE A 91 10.31 6.36 -4.79
N HIS A 92 11.59 6.49 -5.09
CA HIS A 92 12.52 5.37 -5.24
C HIS A 92 13.60 5.41 -4.17
N LEU A 93 13.52 4.50 -3.21
CA LEU A 93 14.43 4.38 -2.07
C LEU A 93 15.22 3.08 -2.16
N ARG A 94 16.52 3.17 -2.34
CA ARG A 94 17.42 2.02 -2.35
C ARG A 94 18.41 2.12 -1.18
N ASN A 95 18.40 1.13 -0.28
CA ASN A 95 19.24 1.13 0.92
C ASN A 95 19.10 2.42 1.74
N VAL A 96 17.88 2.88 1.96
CA VAL A 96 17.57 4.09 2.74
C VAL A 96 17.11 3.70 4.14
N HIS A 97 17.65 4.41 5.15
CA HIS A 97 17.36 4.12 6.55
C HIS A 97 16.88 5.36 7.30
N ASN A 98 15.93 5.16 8.23
CA ASN A 98 15.44 6.17 9.17
C ASN A 98 14.75 7.36 8.49
N LEU A 99 13.79 7.08 7.60
CA LEU A 99 13.05 8.09 6.85
C LEU A 99 11.55 7.95 7.08
N THR A 100 10.87 9.07 7.25
CA THR A 100 9.40 9.16 7.17
C THR A 100 9.00 10.09 6.03
N ILE A 101 8.00 9.69 5.23
CA ILE A 101 7.38 10.55 4.21
C ILE A 101 5.90 10.66 4.55
N ARG A 102 5.37 11.90 4.64
CA ARG A 102 3.99 12.16 5.07
C ARG A 102 3.22 13.10 4.15
N ASN A 103 1.94 12.77 3.98
CA ASN A 103 0.94 13.68 3.37
C ASN A 103 1.31 14.17 1.98
N VAL A 104 1.89 13.33 1.14
CA VAL A 104 2.24 13.66 -0.25
C VAL A 104 1.42 12.80 -1.22
N ALA A 105 1.19 13.32 -2.42
CA ALA A 105 0.62 12.57 -3.52
C ALA A 105 1.73 11.95 -4.39
N VAL A 106 1.45 10.78 -4.96
CA VAL A 106 2.33 10.11 -5.92
C VAL A 106 1.53 9.73 -7.14
N LYS A 107 1.87 10.30 -8.29
CA LYS A 107 1.21 10.09 -9.57
C LYS A 107 2.25 9.74 -10.64
N PRO A 108 2.54 8.45 -10.83
CA PRO A 108 3.52 8.03 -11.84
C PRO A 108 3.04 8.41 -13.24
N THR A 109 3.94 8.97 -14.04
CA THR A 109 3.64 9.41 -15.41
C THR A 109 3.91 8.35 -16.46
N GLY A 110 4.47 7.20 -16.07
CA GLY A 110 4.93 6.15 -16.97
C GLY A 110 6.26 6.51 -17.64
N SER A 111 7.11 5.55 -17.71
CA SER A 111 8.43 5.69 -18.32
C SER A 111 8.92 4.33 -18.82
N ALA A 112 9.88 4.34 -19.75
CA ALA A 112 10.62 3.16 -20.14
C ALA A 112 11.43 2.55 -18.97
N ASP A 113 11.72 3.33 -17.93
CA ASP A 113 12.37 2.88 -16.70
C ASP A 113 11.48 1.87 -15.98
N PRO A 114 11.90 0.62 -15.78
CA PRO A 114 11.12 -0.38 -15.05
C PRO A 114 10.75 0.04 -13.62
N ALA A 115 11.52 0.89 -12.97
CA ALA A 115 11.23 1.40 -11.64
C ALA A 115 10.05 2.39 -11.65
N ALA A 116 9.83 3.13 -12.72
CA ALA A 116 8.70 4.04 -12.89
C ALA A 116 7.34 3.33 -13.03
N ARG A 117 7.34 2.00 -13.07
CA ARG A 117 6.10 1.17 -13.03
C ARG A 117 5.47 1.12 -11.64
N TYR A 118 6.16 1.62 -10.62
CA TYR A 118 5.70 1.70 -9.24
C TYR A 118 5.52 3.16 -8.81
N GLY A 119 4.47 3.44 -8.07
CA GLY A 119 4.34 4.73 -7.41
C GLY A 119 5.47 4.94 -6.41
N ALA A 120 5.74 3.92 -5.57
CA ALA A 120 6.96 3.88 -4.77
C ALA A 120 7.66 2.53 -4.87
N LEU A 121 8.99 2.56 -4.89
CA LEU A 121 9.86 1.37 -4.86
C LEU A 121 10.84 1.50 -3.70
N LEU A 122 10.70 0.63 -2.69
CA LEU A 122 11.63 0.51 -1.58
C LEU A 122 12.42 -0.80 -1.72
N TYR A 123 13.71 -0.71 -1.91
CA TYR A 123 14.60 -1.87 -2.04
C TYR A 123 15.71 -1.81 -0.98
N GLY A 124 15.86 -2.87 -0.18
CA GLY A 124 16.90 -2.96 0.84
C GLY A 124 16.80 -1.90 1.95
N SER A 125 15.67 -1.21 2.06
CA SER A 125 15.49 -0.09 2.97
C SER A 125 15.01 -0.55 4.34
N GLN A 126 15.31 0.24 5.39
CA GLN A 126 15.00 -0.12 6.76
C GLN A 126 14.51 1.09 7.57
N ASN A 127 13.58 0.85 8.51
CA ASN A 127 12.99 1.89 9.36
C ASN A 127 12.38 3.04 8.53
N VAL A 128 11.62 2.69 7.48
CA VAL A 128 10.93 3.66 6.62
C VAL A 128 9.45 3.66 6.92
N GLU A 129 8.88 4.85 7.02
CA GLU A 129 7.45 5.07 7.23
C GLU A 129 6.87 5.88 6.06
N LEU A 130 5.79 5.39 5.47
CA LEU A 130 4.97 6.07 4.49
C LEU A 130 3.58 6.28 5.12
N ASP A 131 3.22 7.53 5.39
CA ASP A 131 2.06 7.87 6.21
C ASP A 131 1.16 8.92 5.53
N GLY A 132 -0.08 8.57 5.26
CA GLY A 132 -1.05 9.47 4.65
C GLY A 132 -0.73 9.82 3.18
N LEU A 133 -0.12 8.92 2.43
CA LEU A 133 0.19 9.15 1.02
C LEU A 133 -1.01 8.80 0.12
N ALA A 134 -1.13 9.53 -1.00
CA ALA A 134 -2.10 9.21 -2.05
C ALA A 134 -1.39 8.68 -3.30
N PHE A 135 -1.44 7.37 -3.52
CA PHE A 135 -0.93 6.72 -4.72
C PHE A 135 -2.05 6.61 -5.76
N VAL A 136 -1.92 7.32 -6.87
CA VAL A 136 -2.94 7.35 -7.93
C VAL A 136 -2.29 7.08 -9.28
N GLY A 137 -2.57 5.91 -9.82
CA GLY A 137 -2.15 5.54 -11.17
C GLY A 137 -2.94 6.30 -12.25
N PRO A 138 -2.57 6.18 -13.52
CA PRO A 138 -3.09 7.01 -14.61
C PRO A 138 -4.47 6.58 -15.10
N GLY A 139 -5.53 6.95 -14.43
CA GLY A 139 -6.91 6.97 -14.92
C GLY A 139 -7.45 5.67 -15.54
N LYS A 140 -8.21 5.80 -16.66
CA LYS A 140 -9.16 4.80 -17.17
C LYS A 140 -8.56 3.50 -17.74
N ARG A 141 -7.28 3.43 -18.05
CA ARG A 141 -6.65 2.26 -18.63
C ARG A 141 -5.40 1.91 -17.84
N ILE A 142 -5.55 0.97 -16.91
CA ILE A 142 -4.40 0.40 -16.22
C ILE A 142 -3.63 -0.43 -17.25
N ASP A 143 -2.57 0.13 -17.78
CA ASP A 143 -1.63 -0.55 -18.64
C ASP A 143 -0.68 -1.42 -17.79
N ARG A 144 -0.04 -2.42 -18.41
CA ARG A 144 1.03 -3.21 -17.78
C ARG A 144 2.23 -2.37 -17.34
N SER A 145 2.29 -1.12 -17.79
CA SER A 145 3.29 -0.13 -17.39
C SER A 145 3.18 0.32 -15.94
N TYR A 146 2.03 0.13 -15.29
CA TYR A 146 1.77 0.56 -13.91
C TYR A 146 1.48 -0.65 -13.04
N LEU A 147 2.53 -1.24 -12.47
CA LEU A 147 2.41 -2.51 -11.76
C LEU A 147 1.77 -2.35 -10.39
N ALA A 148 2.34 -1.52 -9.53
CA ALA A 148 1.81 -1.36 -8.19
C ALA A 148 1.94 0.07 -7.67
N GLY A 149 1.04 0.43 -6.72
CA GLY A 149 1.18 1.67 -5.97
C GLY A 149 2.49 1.68 -5.20
N VAL A 150 2.79 0.61 -4.46
CA VAL A 150 4.05 0.46 -3.72
C VAL A 150 4.62 -0.95 -3.93
N MET A 151 5.94 -1.03 -4.14
CA MET A 151 6.73 -2.26 -4.07
C MET A 151 7.72 -2.17 -2.91
N LEU A 152 7.61 -3.08 -1.96
CA LEU A 152 8.59 -3.30 -0.90
C LEU A 152 9.39 -4.56 -1.20
N ARG A 153 10.69 -4.45 -1.35
CA ARG A 153 11.55 -5.59 -1.66
C ARG A 153 12.77 -5.64 -0.77
N SER A 154 13.02 -6.79 -0.17
CA SER A 154 14.19 -7.03 0.71
C SER A 154 14.35 -5.95 1.78
N SER A 155 13.25 -5.42 2.29
CA SER A 155 13.20 -4.30 3.23
C SER A 155 12.74 -4.76 4.61
N LYS A 156 13.05 -3.95 5.64
CA LYS A 156 12.78 -4.32 7.04
C LYS A 156 12.25 -3.14 7.85
N ASN A 157 11.38 -3.42 8.83
CA ASN A 157 10.77 -2.41 9.70
C ASN A 157 10.11 -1.28 8.90
N ILE A 158 9.14 -1.66 8.04
CA ILE A 158 8.42 -0.72 7.19
C ILE A 158 7.02 -0.46 7.77
N VAL A 159 6.63 0.79 7.83
CA VAL A 159 5.26 1.20 8.17
C VAL A 159 4.63 1.86 6.95
N LEU A 160 3.48 1.35 6.52
CA LEU A 160 2.65 1.94 5.49
C LEU A 160 1.25 2.13 6.06
N THR A 161 0.87 3.36 6.32
CA THR A 161 -0.34 3.65 7.05
C THR A 161 -1.12 4.82 6.48
N ARG A 162 -2.45 4.85 6.71
CA ARG A 162 -3.38 5.93 6.33
C ARG A 162 -3.27 6.38 4.88
N SER A 163 -2.81 5.47 3.99
CA SER A 163 -2.53 5.80 2.60
C SER A 163 -3.65 5.29 1.67
N TYR A 164 -3.84 5.98 0.57
CA TYR A 164 -4.84 5.70 -0.44
C TYR A 164 -4.21 5.17 -1.73
N PHE A 165 -4.81 4.14 -2.32
CA PHE A 165 -4.33 3.48 -3.52
C PHE A 165 -5.45 3.34 -4.55
N ALA A 166 -5.23 3.84 -5.76
CA ALA A 166 -6.19 3.68 -6.85
C ALA A 166 -5.53 3.59 -8.23
N ASN A 167 -6.20 2.89 -9.16
CA ASN A 167 -5.85 2.83 -10.57
C ASN A 167 -4.49 2.18 -10.88
N PHE A 168 -4.09 1.18 -10.10
CA PHE A 168 -2.94 0.32 -10.36
C PHE A 168 -3.39 -1.11 -10.69
N ARG A 169 -2.49 -1.90 -11.21
CA ARG A 169 -2.70 -3.34 -11.31
C ARG A 169 -2.77 -3.95 -9.92
N HIS A 170 -1.79 -3.67 -9.06
CA HIS A 170 -1.77 -4.06 -7.66
C HIS A 170 -1.66 -2.83 -6.76
N GLY A 171 -2.19 -2.91 -5.54
CA GLY A 171 -2.01 -1.84 -4.57
C GLY A 171 -0.62 -1.87 -3.96
N LEU A 172 -0.29 -2.93 -3.25
CA LEU A 172 0.97 -3.15 -2.54
C LEU A 172 1.56 -4.52 -2.86
N GLU A 173 2.83 -4.56 -3.20
CA GLU A 173 3.61 -5.79 -3.37
C GLU A 173 4.70 -5.91 -2.30
N LEU A 174 4.83 -7.08 -1.69
CA LEU A 174 5.79 -7.41 -0.64
C LEU A 174 6.65 -8.59 -1.11
N LEU A 175 7.95 -8.39 -1.30
CA LEU A 175 8.88 -9.47 -1.66
C LEU A 175 10.07 -9.51 -0.69
N ASN A 176 10.18 -10.59 0.08
CA ASN A 176 11.24 -10.75 1.09
C ASN A 176 11.25 -9.59 2.09
N VAL A 177 10.11 -9.28 2.68
CA VAL A 177 9.94 -8.22 3.66
C VAL A 177 9.91 -8.81 5.06
N ASP A 178 10.66 -8.20 5.96
CA ASP A 178 10.75 -8.62 7.35
C ASP A 178 10.34 -7.49 8.29
N SER A 179 9.33 -7.72 9.10
CA SER A 179 8.73 -6.72 9.98
C SER A 179 8.12 -5.54 9.21
N ALA A 180 6.82 -5.64 8.91
CA ALA A 180 6.09 -4.50 8.36
C ALA A 180 4.69 -4.38 8.98
N GLN A 181 4.21 -3.14 9.03
CA GLN A 181 2.86 -2.79 9.43
C GLN A 181 2.15 -2.09 8.27
N ILE A 182 1.07 -2.71 7.80
CA ILE A 182 0.24 -2.22 6.69
C ILE A 182 -1.14 -1.94 7.26
N THR A 183 -1.39 -0.70 7.68
CA THR A 183 -2.56 -0.40 8.51
C THR A 183 -3.34 0.83 8.04
N LEU A 184 -4.66 0.79 8.16
CA LEU A 184 -5.54 1.94 7.88
C LEU A 184 -5.42 2.46 6.44
N ASN A 185 -5.02 1.62 5.48
CA ASN A 185 -4.95 2.02 4.09
C ASN A 185 -6.26 1.74 3.36
N GLU A 186 -6.54 2.51 2.33
CA GLU A 186 -7.69 2.33 1.46
C GLU A 186 -7.24 1.96 0.05
N PHE A 187 -7.82 0.89 -0.49
CA PHE A 187 -7.52 0.37 -1.81
C PHE A 187 -8.81 0.31 -2.64
N GLU A 188 -8.81 0.95 -3.80
CA GLU A 188 -9.93 0.86 -4.73
C GLU A 188 -9.51 0.92 -6.19
N LYS A 189 -10.40 0.48 -7.09
CA LYS A 189 -10.19 0.54 -8.55
C LYS A 189 -8.86 -0.11 -8.98
N LEU A 190 -8.52 -1.21 -8.34
CA LEU A 190 -7.37 -2.02 -8.72
C LEU A 190 -7.78 -3.07 -9.73
N GLN A 191 -6.84 -3.48 -10.57
CA GLN A 191 -7.11 -4.50 -11.58
C GLN A 191 -7.05 -5.90 -10.98
N THR A 192 -6.07 -6.17 -10.13
CA THR A 192 -5.91 -7.47 -9.46
C THR A 192 -5.77 -7.27 -7.94
N ASP A 193 -4.72 -7.71 -7.30
CA ASP A 193 -4.62 -7.80 -5.84
C ASP A 193 -4.44 -6.45 -5.15
N ALA A 194 -5.07 -6.25 -4.02
CA ALA A 194 -4.84 -5.03 -3.24
C ALA A 194 -3.53 -5.12 -2.45
N ILE A 195 -3.30 -6.21 -1.74
CA ILE A 195 -2.06 -6.47 -1.02
C ILE A 195 -1.60 -7.87 -1.39
N ARG A 196 -0.37 -8.00 -1.87
CA ARG A 196 0.18 -9.29 -2.27
C ARG A 196 1.62 -9.47 -1.82
N GLY A 197 2.07 -10.72 -1.59
CA GLY A 197 3.44 -10.92 -1.17
C GLY A 197 3.92 -12.34 -1.04
N GLY A 198 5.26 -12.48 -1.07
CA GLY A 198 5.95 -13.74 -0.81
C GLY A 198 7.25 -13.51 -0.05
N GLY A 199 7.66 -14.49 0.77
CA GLY A 199 8.85 -14.37 1.63
C GLY A 199 8.67 -13.33 2.73
N VAL A 200 7.48 -13.22 3.29
CA VAL A 200 7.13 -12.21 4.29
C VAL A 200 7.18 -12.80 5.71
N ASN A 201 7.75 -12.04 6.65
CA ASN A 201 7.89 -12.45 8.04
C ASN A 201 7.56 -11.31 8.99
N ARG A 202 6.91 -11.58 10.11
CA ARG A 202 6.49 -10.59 11.12
C ARG A 202 5.69 -9.44 10.52
N ILE A 203 4.62 -9.78 9.78
CA ILE A 203 3.80 -8.81 9.06
C ILE A 203 2.46 -8.63 9.76
N LEU A 204 2.09 -7.39 10.00
CA LEU A 204 0.76 -6.97 10.40
C LEU A 204 0.04 -6.32 9.22
N ILE A 205 -1.08 -6.90 8.77
CA ILE A 205 -2.00 -6.30 7.80
C ILE A 205 -3.32 -6.07 8.54
N ALA A 206 -3.58 -4.81 8.94
CA ALA A 206 -4.73 -4.56 9.80
C ALA A 206 -5.51 -3.29 9.44
N ASN A 207 -6.81 -3.36 9.62
CA ASN A 207 -7.72 -2.21 9.48
C ASN A 207 -7.65 -1.53 8.11
N ASN A 208 -7.38 -2.28 7.05
CA ASN A 208 -7.39 -1.75 5.68
C ASN A 208 -8.80 -1.91 5.07
N VAL A 209 -9.15 -0.98 4.19
CA VAL A 209 -10.41 -0.97 3.44
C VAL A 209 -10.11 -1.26 1.97
N ILE A 210 -10.69 -2.32 1.43
CA ILE A 210 -10.39 -2.84 0.09
C ILE A 210 -11.70 -3.01 -0.66
N THR A 211 -11.84 -2.39 -1.85
CA THR A 211 -13.09 -2.45 -2.63
C THR A 211 -12.92 -2.10 -4.11
N GLY A 212 -13.97 -2.31 -4.89
CA GLY A 212 -14.11 -1.70 -6.21
C GLY A 212 -13.12 -2.19 -7.25
N PHE A 213 -12.82 -3.48 -7.30
CA PHE A 213 -11.92 -4.07 -8.30
C PHE A 213 -12.46 -3.98 -9.73
N SER A 214 -11.55 -3.80 -10.69
CA SER A 214 -11.83 -3.74 -12.12
C SER A 214 -10.93 -4.74 -12.89
N PRO A 215 -11.13 -6.06 -12.72
CA PRO A 215 -10.31 -7.07 -13.36
C PRO A 215 -10.55 -7.13 -14.87
N ARG A 216 -9.52 -7.52 -15.61
CA ARG A 216 -9.64 -7.92 -17.02
C ARG A 216 -10.00 -9.41 -17.11
N LYS A 217 -10.45 -9.85 -18.28
CA LYS A 217 -10.69 -11.28 -18.54
C LYS A 217 -9.42 -12.08 -18.24
N GLY A 218 -9.54 -13.09 -17.37
CA GLY A 218 -8.44 -13.95 -16.93
C GLY A 218 -7.66 -13.43 -15.72
N ASP A 219 -7.93 -12.23 -15.23
CA ASP A 219 -7.37 -11.77 -13.96
C ASP A 219 -8.07 -12.47 -12.78
N HIS A 220 -7.34 -12.59 -11.69
CA HIS A 220 -7.78 -13.26 -10.47
C HIS A 220 -7.54 -12.33 -9.27
N PRO A 221 -8.46 -11.40 -9.02
CA PRO A 221 -8.25 -10.41 -7.97
C PRO A 221 -8.41 -11.00 -6.57
N ASP A 222 -7.49 -10.64 -5.69
CA ASP A 222 -7.52 -10.97 -4.27
C ASP A 222 -7.45 -9.70 -3.42
N GLY A 223 -8.20 -9.65 -2.34
CA GLY A 223 -8.04 -8.59 -1.35
C GLY A 223 -6.64 -8.64 -0.75
N ILE A 224 -6.27 -9.80 -0.20
CA ILE A 224 -4.94 -10.06 0.35
C ILE A 224 -4.46 -11.42 -0.16
N GLN A 225 -3.31 -11.47 -0.85
CA GLN A 225 -2.73 -12.70 -1.38
C GLN A 225 -1.31 -12.91 -0.87
N LEU A 226 -1.04 -14.06 -0.22
CA LEU A 226 0.31 -14.44 0.18
C LEU A 226 0.67 -15.80 -0.39
N TRP A 227 1.92 -15.96 -0.87
CA TRP A 227 2.41 -17.21 -1.46
C TRP A 227 3.83 -17.58 -1.01
N SER A 228 4.15 -18.87 -1.09
CA SER A 228 5.49 -19.40 -0.82
C SER A 228 6.25 -19.80 -2.09
N THR A 229 5.62 -19.78 -3.26
CA THR A 229 6.24 -20.17 -4.53
C THR A 229 7.50 -19.36 -4.80
N ASN A 230 8.60 -20.03 -5.13
CA ASN A 230 9.92 -19.44 -5.38
C ASN A 230 10.50 -18.66 -4.21
N GLN A 231 10.01 -18.90 -2.98
CA GLN A 231 10.61 -18.36 -1.78
C GLN A 231 11.68 -19.31 -1.23
N LYS A 232 12.61 -18.77 -0.44
CA LYS A 232 13.70 -19.54 0.18
C LYS A 232 13.40 -19.95 1.62
N LYS A 233 12.41 -19.33 2.23
CA LYS A 233 11.98 -19.55 3.62
C LYS A 233 10.46 -19.47 3.72
N PRO A 234 9.83 -20.18 4.68
CA PRO A 234 8.41 -20.03 4.95
C PRO A 234 8.08 -18.59 5.36
N GLY A 235 6.84 -18.16 5.11
CA GLY A 235 6.29 -16.96 5.71
C GLY A 235 5.92 -17.25 7.16
N THR A 236 6.34 -16.41 8.11
CA THR A 236 6.12 -16.64 9.54
C THR A 236 5.58 -15.42 10.27
N ASP A 237 4.87 -15.64 11.37
CA ASP A 237 4.40 -14.58 12.27
C ASP A 237 3.57 -13.52 11.52
N ILE A 238 2.53 -13.98 10.86
CA ILE A 238 1.67 -13.14 10.01
C ILE A 238 0.33 -12.93 10.71
N GLU A 239 -0.02 -11.67 10.90
CA GLU A 239 -1.30 -11.26 11.46
C GLU A 239 -2.11 -10.47 10.42
N ILE A 240 -3.33 -10.94 10.12
CA ILE A 240 -4.27 -10.29 9.19
C ILE A 240 -5.57 -10.08 9.96
N ARG A 241 -5.83 -8.84 10.41
CA ARG A 241 -6.98 -8.58 11.26
C ARG A 241 -7.71 -7.27 10.98
N GLY A 242 -9.00 -7.27 11.25
CA GLY A 242 -9.81 -6.05 11.13
C GLY A 242 -9.84 -5.46 9.72
N ASN A 243 -9.59 -6.23 8.65
CA ASN A 243 -9.67 -5.70 7.29
C ASN A 243 -11.08 -5.84 6.73
N LEU A 244 -11.52 -4.83 6.00
CA LEU A 244 -12.73 -4.83 5.21
C LEU A 244 -12.40 -5.13 3.74
N VAL A 245 -12.92 -6.22 3.20
CA VAL A 245 -12.90 -6.50 1.76
C VAL A 245 -14.34 -6.54 1.25
N ALA A 246 -14.75 -5.52 0.53
CA ALA A 246 -16.12 -5.40 0.03
C ALA A 246 -16.14 -5.30 -1.49
N ARG A 247 -17.11 -6.00 -2.15
CA ARG A 247 -17.30 -5.86 -3.60
C ARG A 247 -17.55 -4.40 -3.99
N GLY A 248 -18.39 -3.67 -3.25
CA GLY A 248 -18.84 -2.34 -3.60
C GLY A 248 -19.50 -2.34 -4.99
N LYS A 249 -19.17 -1.37 -5.82
CA LYS A 249 -19.59 -1.27 -7.22
C LYS A 249 -18.65 -1.99 -8.21
N GLY A 250 -17.62 -2.67 -7.71
CA GLY A 250 -16.65 -3.40 -8.53
C GLY A 250 -17.03 -4.85 -8.77
N ALA A 251 -16.08 -5.59 -9.35
CA ALA A 251 -16.18 -7.03 -9.52
C ALA A 251 -16.02 -7.77 -8.19
N ALA A 252 -16.54 -8.96 -8.10
CA ALA A 252 -16.26 -9.87 -7.00
C ALA A 252 -14.77 -10.25 -6.99
N THR A 253 -14.19 -10.33 -5.80
CA THR A 253 -12.79 -10.69 -5.57
C THR A 253 -12.70 -11.75 -4.49
N GLN A 254 -11.66 -12.54 -4.45
CA GLN A 254 -11.38 -13.34 -3.26
C GLN A 254 -11.01 -12.40 -2.10
N GLY A 255 -11.30 -12.80 -0.88
CA GLY A 255 -10.99 -12.00 0.30
C GLY A 255 -9.53 -12.13 0.69
N ILE A 256 -9.21 -13.16 1.49
CA ILE A 256 -7.84 -13.46 1.96
C ILE A 256 -7.45 -14.83 1.39
N PHE A 257 -6.38 -14.86 0.59
CA PHE A 257 -5.90 -16.04 -0.10
C PHE A 257 -4.42 -16.32 0.22
N ILE A 258 -4.14 -17.36 1.00
CA ILE A 258 -2.79 -17.73 1.44
C ILE A 258 -2.50 -19.15 0.98
N ARG A 259 -1.41 -19.34 0.22
CA ARG A 259 -1.12 -20.64 -0.36
C ARG A 259 0.37 -20.98 -0.44
N ASP A 260 0.73 -22.12 0.12
CA ASP A 260 1.92 -22.87 -0.28
C ASP A 260 1.54 -23.83 -1.43
N THR A 261 1.82 -23.40 -2.66
CA THR A 261 1.43 -24.16 -3.86
C THR A 261 2.08 -25.52 -3.98
N LYS A 262 3.30 -25.64 -3.51
CA LYS A 262 4.10 -26.89 -3.62
C LYS A 262 4.04 -27.74 -2.35
N LEU A 263 3.42 -27.26 -1.30
CA LEU A 263 3.33 -27.88 0.04
C LEU A 263 4.72 -28.23 0.64
N LYS A 264 5.75 -27.48 0.27
CA LYS A 264 7.14 -27.67 0.71
C LYS A 264 7.61 -26.62 1.70
N MET A 265 6.91 -25.48 1.75
CA MET A 265 7.23 -24.33 2.59
C MET A 265 5.97 -23.79 3.28
N PRO A 266 5.39 -24.53 4.22
CA PRO A 266 4.15 -24.12 4.89
C PRO A 266 4.36 -22.81 5.63
N PHE A 267 3.34 -21.94 5.59
CA PHE A 267 3.31 -20.77 6.47
C PHE A 267 3.27 -21.20 7.93
N GLU A 268 3.86 -20.40 8.80
CA GLU A 268 3.92 -20.71 10.24
C GLU A 268 3.39 -19.56 11.08
N ARG A 269 2.60 -19.88 12.12
CA ARG A 269 2.04 -18.92 13.07
C ARG A 269 1.26 -17.80 12.37
N LEU A 270 0.17 -18.24 11.70
CA LEU A 270 -0.73 -17.37 10.95
C LEU A 270 -1.98 -17.08 11.78
N ASN A 271 -2.27 -15.80 12.00
CA ASN A 271 -3.50 -15.33 12.66
C ASN A 271 -4.36 -14.51 11.69
N ILE A 272 -5.59 -14.95 11.44
CA ILE A 272 -6.59 -14.26 10.60
C ILE A 272 -7.81 -14.01 11.47
N ALA A 273 -8.03 -12.76 11.90
CA ALA A 273 -9.05 -12.45 12.89
C ALA A 273 -9.84 -11.17 12.56
N ASP A 274 -11.09 -11.15 12.97
CA ASP A 274 -11.94 -9.94 12.96
C ASP A 274 -12.11 -9.28 11.56
N ASN A 275 -11.85 -10.00 10.47
CA ASN A 275 -12.00 -9.46 9.11
C ASN A 275 -13.45 -9.57 8.64
N LEU A 276 -13.89 -8.59 7.82
CA LEU A 276 -15.17 -8.59 7.15
C LEU A 276 -14.98 -8.70 5.64
N ILE A 277 -15.51 -9.75 5.03
CA ILE A 277 -15.52 -9.97 3.58
C ILE A 277 -16.97 -9.99 3.10
N ILE A 278 -17.35 -9.12 2.16
CA ILE A 278 -18.72 -8.99 1.65
C ILE A 278 -18.78 -9.13 0.13
N GLY A 279 -19.56 -10.07 -0.36
CA GLY A 279 -19.81 -10.27 -1.78
C GLY A 279 -18.57 -10.72 -2.55
N GLY A 280 -17.71 -11.50 -1.89
CA GLY A 280 -16.50 -12.05 -2.49
C GLY A 280 -16.78 -13.22 -3.44
N LEU A 281 -15.73 -13.68 -4.13
CA LEU A 281 -15.69 -14.97 -4.82
C LEU A 281 -15.60 -16.12 -3.79
N TYR A 282 -15.52 -17.38 -4.28
CA TYR A 282 -15.58 -18.61 -3.43
C TYR A 282 -14.68 -18.55 -2.19
N ASN A 283 -13.46 -18.06 -2.31
CA ASN A 283 -12.52 -17.98 -1.20
C ASN A 283 -12.66 -16.64 -0.48
N GLY A 284 -13.64 -16.54 0.42
CA GLY A 284 -13.69 -15.44 1.36
C GLY A 284 -12.43 -15.42 2.21
N ILE A 285 -12.11 -16.56 2.83
CA ILE A 285 -10.81 -16.82 3.46
C ILE A 285 -10.34 -18.19 3.02
N SER A 286 -9.16 -18.27 2.43
CA SER A 286 -8.56 -19.54 2.01
C SER A 286 -7.11 -19.62 2.50
N VAL A 287 -6.78 -20.71 3.22
CA VAL A 287 -5.43 -21.01 3.68
C VAL A 287 -5.06 -22.42 3.28
N SER A 288 -3.97 -22.59 2.55
CA SER A 288 -3.45 -23.92 2.18
C SER A 288 -1.95 -24.01 2.40
N GLY A 289 -1.51 -25.06 3.11
CA GLY A 289 -0.11 -25.28 3.46
C GLY A 289 0.36 -24.34 4.57
N ALA A 290 -0.12 -24.57 5.81
CA ALA A 290 0.28 -23.77 6.95
C ALA A 290 0.26 -24.59 8.27
N SER A 291 1.00 -24.14 9.27
CA SER A 291 1.05 -24.70 10.61
C SER A 291 0.91 -23.61 11.68
N GLY A 292 0.20 -23.91 12.76
CA GLY A 292 -0.10 -22.91 13.80
C GLY A 292 -1.06 -21.84 13.27
N VAL A 293 -2.22 -22.25 12.76
CA VAL A 293 -3.20 -21.37 12.10
C VAL A 293 -4.36 -21.06 13.03
N THR A 294 -4.63 -19.77 13.24
CA THR A 294 -5.86 -19.30 13.89
C THR A 294 -6.70 -18.53 12.88
N VAL A 295 -7.98 -18.93 12.73
CA VAL A 295 -8.99 -18.20 11.98
C VAL A 295 -10.18 -17.95 12.89
N SER A 296 -10.38 -16.71 13.35
CA SER A 296 -11.38 -16.43 14.38
C SER A 296 -12.09 -15.10 14.20
N ASN A 297 -13.35 -15.05 14.63
CA ASN A 297 -14.20 -13.85 14.62
C ASN A 297 -14.35 -13.18 13.24
N ASN A 298 -14.08 -13.88 12.14
CA ASN A 298 -14.25 -13.31 10.81
C ASN A 298 -15.70 -13.43 10.36
N CYS A 299 -16.16 -12.47 9.57
CA CYS A 299 -17.46 -12.48 8.94
C CYS A 299 -17.31 -12.52 7.42
N VAL A 300 -17.75 -13.61 6.79
CA VAL A 300 -17.77 -13.79 5.34
C VAL A 300 -19.21 -13.85 4.86
N VAL A 301 -19.63 -12.81 4.14
CA VAL A 301 -21.00 -12.63 3.64
C VAL A 301 -21.03 -12.89 2.14
N SER A 302 -21.66 -13.99 1.74
CA SER A 302 -21.93 -14.31 0.33
C SER A 302 -23.07 -13.47 -0.23
N ARG A 303 -23.08 -13.25 -1.54
CA ARG A 303 -24.29 -12.84 -2.29
C ARG A 303 -24.92 -14.06 -2.96
N SER A 304 -26.15 -13.92 -3.45
CA SER A 304 -26.85 -15.01 -4.14
C SER A 304 -26.17 -15.42 -5.45
N ASP A 305 -25.51 -14.48 -6.12
CA ASP A 305 -24.78 -14.72 -7.37
C ASP A 305 -23.47 -15.49 -7.20
N GLN A 306 -22.91 -15.50 -5.98
CA GLN A 306 -21.62 -16.14 -5.72
C GLN A 306 -21.46 -16.56 -4.26
N LYS A 307 -21.26 -17.85 -4.02
CA LYS A 307 -20.87 -18.36 -2.70
C LYS A 307 -19.48 -17.88 -2.31
N SER A 308 -19.30 -17.61 -1.03
CA SER A 308 -18.02 -17.26 -0.43
C SER A 308 -17.89 -17.98 0.91
N TRP A 309 -16.79 -18.66 1.14
CA TRP A 309 -16.59 -19.57 2.27
C TRP A 309 -15.28 -19.37 3.00
N ILE A 310 -15.12 -20.04 4.15
CA ILE A 310 -13.84 -20.22 4.84
C ILE A 310 -13.34 -21.62 4.50
N ARG A 311 -12.17 -21.68 3.83
CA ARG A 311 -11.56 -22.92 3.35
C ARG A 311 -10.14 -23.07 3.88
N LEU A 312 -9.86 -24.20 4.51
CA LEU A 312 -8.51 -24.58 4.88
C LEU A 312 -8.11 -25.86 4.15
N GLY A 313 -6.83 -26.04 3.90
CA GLY A 313 -6.29 -27.26 3.32
C GLY A 313 -4.82 -27.43 3.67
N HIS A 314 -4.39 -28.68 3.87
CA HIS A 314 -3.02 -29.00 4.25
C HIS A 314 -2.50 -28.15 5.42
N THR A 315 -3.38 -27.91 6.42
CA THR A 315 -3.05 -27.13 7.61
C THR A 315 -2.86 -28.05 8.82
N ARG A 316 -1.92 -27.66 9.69
CA ARG A 316 -1.65 -28.36 10.96
C ARG A 316 -1.84 -27.40 12.13
N GLN A 317 -2.15 -27.92 13.33
CA GLN A 317 -2.33 -27.10 14.53
C GLN A 317 -3.26 -25.90 14.30
N MET A 318 -4.47 -26.18 13.80
CA MET A 318 -5.42 -25.14 13.43
C MET A 318 -6.51 -24.93 14.50
N ARG A 319 -6.88 -23.66 14.70
CA ARG A 319 -8.06 -23.23 15.44
C ARG A 319 -8.96 -22.42 14.53
N VAL A 320 -10.19 -22.87 14.32
CA VAL A 320 -11.21 -22.16 13.50
C VAL A 320 -12.46 -22.01 14.37
N ALA A 321 -12.72 -20.79 14.86
CA ALA A 321 -13.79 -20.58 15.83
C ALA A 321 -14.40 -19.17 15.75
N ASN A 322 -15.68 -19.07 16.12
CA ASN A 322 -16.42 -17.82 16.21
C ASN A 322 -16.54 -17.06 14.87
N ASN A 323 -16.34 -17.74 13.75
CA ASN A 323 -16.54 -17.12 12.44
C ASN A 323 -18.00 -17.22 11.99
N ILE A 324 -18.37 -16.36 11.05
CA ILE A 324 -19.63 -16.41 10.34
C ILE A 324 -19.32 -16.58 8.85
N ALA A 325 -19.81 -17.63 8.21
CA ALA A 325 -19.66 -17.87 6.77
C ALA A 325 -20.79 -18.76 6.25
N THR A 326 -21.00 -18.83 4.96
CA THR A 326 -21.99 -19.72 4.35
C THR A 326 -21.54 -21.17 4.39
N GLU A 327 -20.25 -21.44 4.39
CA GLU A 327 -19.70 -22.79 4.40
C GLU A 327 -18.28 -22.83 4.97
N TYR A 328 -17.92 -24.02 5.51
CA TYR A 328 -16.60 -24.31 6.07
C TYR A 328 -16.04 -25.57 5.41
N LEU A 329 -14.91 -25.42 4.69
CA LEU A 329 -14.29 -26.48 3.91
C LEU A 329 -12.91 -26.85 4.43
N TYR A 330 -12.62 -28.15 4.47
CA TYR A 330 -11.28 -28.67 4.70
C TYR A 330 -10.89 -29.61 3.56
N ASN A 331 -9.75 -29.35 2.89
CA ASN A 331 -9.31 -30.08 1.70
C ASN A 331 -10.42 -30.20 0.63
N GLY A 332 -11.21 -29.13 0.45
CA GLY A 332 -12.29 -29.05 -0.55
C GLY A 332 -13.60 -29.74 -0.15
N LYS A 333 -13.69 -30.34 1.04
CA LYS A 333 -14.90 -31.00 1.54
C LYS A 333 -15.48 -30.24 2.73
N ALA A 334 -16.81 -30.27 2.88
CA ALA A 334 -17.47 -29.72 4.06
C ALA A 334 -16.93 -30.38 5.35
N ASN A 335 -16.69 -29.58 6.37
CA ASN A 335 -16.07 -30.05 7.61
C ASN A 335 -16.96 -29.76 8.83
N ALA A 336 -17.57 -30.80 9.38
CA ALA A 336 -18.49 -30.71 10.51
C ALA A 336 -17.81 -30.16 11.79
N LYS A 337 -16.56 -30.53 12.05
CA LYS A 337 -15.80 -30.05 13.22
C LYS A 337 -15.52 -28.55 13.13
N MET A 338 -15.21 -28.03 11.95
CA MET A 338 -15.10 -26.59 11.77
C MET A 338 -16.46 -25.92 11.92
N LYS A 339 -17.52 -26.48 11.32
CA LYS A 339 -18.89 -25.94 11.38
C LYS A 339 -19.42 -25.85 12.80
N SER A 340 -19.17 -26.82 13.68
CA SER A 340 -19.68 -26.84 15.06
C SER A 340 -19.18 -25.72 15.97
N LYS A 341 -18.06 -25.10 15.64
CA LYS A 341 -17.48 -23.97 16.40
C LYS A 341 -17.72 -22.61 15.76
N ASN A 342 -18.53 -22.56 14.73
CA ASN A 342 -18.74 -21.39 13.89
C ASN A 342 -20.22 -21.26 13.53
N ARG A 343 -20.63 -20.08 13.05
CA ARG A 343 -22.01 -19.82 12.62
C ARG A 343 -22.12 -19.93 11.10
N VAL A 344 -23.21 -20.52 10.62
CA VAL A 344 -23.54 -20.56 9.20
C VAL A 344 -24.58 -19.48 8.92
N ASN A 345 -24.29 -18.60 7.94
CA ASN A 345 -25.23 -17.62 7.44
C ASN A 345 -25.77 -18.00 6.05
N ARG A 346 -26.78 -17.27 5.61
CA ARG A 346 -27.30 -17.33 4.24
C ARG A 346 -26.68 -16.20 3.40
N ALA A 347 -26.79 -16.32 2.08
CA ALA A 347 -26.45 -15.23 1.18
C ALA A 347 -27.29 -13.98 1.49
N TYR A 348 -26.71 -12.83 1.32
CA TYR A 348 -27.33 -11.53 1.62
C TYR A 348 -27.10 -10.54 0.48
N ASP A 349 -28.18 -10.14 -0.19
CA ASP A 349 -28.14 -9.24 -1.34
C ASP A 349 -28.51 -7.78 -1.02
N GLY A 350 -28.79 -7.49 0.24
CA GLY A 350 -29.08 -6.13 0.70
C GLY A 350 -27.86 -5.23 0.73
N SER A 351 -28.06 -4.01 1.21
CA SER A 351 -26.99 -3.02 1.37
C SER A 351 -25.88 -3.52 2.30
N SER A 352 -24.64 -3.35 1.90
CA SER A 352 -23.47 -3.67 2.74
C SER A 352 -23.28 -2.68 3.90
N SER A 353 -23.82 -1.47 3.80
CA SER A 353 -23.61 -0.38 4.76
C SER A 353 -23.98 -0.73 6.20
N PRO A 354 -25.16 -1.34 6.52
CA PRO A 354 -25.50 -1.71 7.88
C PRO A 354 -24.54 -2.77 8.46
N ILE A 355 -24.11 -3.73 7.66
CA ILE A 355 -23.18 -4.78 8.08
C ILE A 355 -21.81 -4.16 8.40
N ILE A 356 -21.33 -3.26 7.55
CA ILE A 356 -20.06 -2.54 7.76
C ILE A 356 -20.15 -1.69 9.04
N ALA A 357 -21.25 -0.97 9.24
CA ALA A 357 -21.42 -0.11 10.41
C ALA A 357 -21.42 -0.92 11.72
N GLU A 358 -22.10 -2.05 11.75
CA GLU A 358 -22.13 -2.96 12.91
C GLU A 358 -20.76 -3.58 13.17
N TRP A 359 -20.10 -4.04 12.13
CA TRP A 359 -18.75 -4.62 12.24
C TRP A 359 -17.73 -3.59 12.77
N LEU A 360 -17.78 -2.34 12.28
CA LEU A 360 -16.90 -1.26 12.76
C LEU A 360 -17.11 -0.94 14.25
N ARG A 361 -18.32 -1.11 14.77
CA ARG A 361 -18.64 -0.85 16.17
C ARG A 361 -17.89 -1.79 17.12
N VAL A 362 -17.59 -3.02 16.66
CA VAL A 362 -16.98 -4.07 17.46
C VAL A 362 -15.53 -4.37 17.06
N THR A 363 -15.03 -3.78 15.98
CA THR A 363 -13.68 -4.01 15.46
C THR A 363 -12.75 -2.90 15.92
N PRO A 364 -11.74 -3.19 16.77
CA PRO A 364 -10.81 -2.19 17.25
C PRO A 364 -9.88 -1.68 16.15
N GLY A 365 -9.37 -0.47 16.32
CA GLY A 365 -8.35 0.13 15.46
C GLY A 365 -8.87 1.04 14.36
N PHE A 366 -10.20 1.25 14.25
CA PHE A 366 -10.82 2.26 13.40
C PHE A 366 -11.28 3.51 14.15
N GLU A 367 -10.91 3.64 15.42
CA GLU A 367 -11.31 4.77 16.26
C GLU A 367 -10.85 6.09 15.61
N GLY A 368 -11.81 6.95 15.30
CA GLY A 368 -11.55 8.23 14.64
C GLY A 368 -11.13 8.17 13.17
N TYR A 369 -10.81 6.99 12.61
CA TYR A 369 -10.50 6.85 11.20
C TYR A 369 -11.76 6.87 10.34
N ARG A 370 -11.79 7.75 9.35
CA ARG A 370 -12.90 7.88 8.39
C ARG A 370 -12.33 8.27 7.02
N GLY A 371 -11.59 7.36 6.40
CA GLY A 371 -11.07 7.55 5.05
C GLY A 371 -12.18 7.73 3.99
N PRO A 372 -11.89 8.29 2.83
CA PRO A 372 -12.89 8.61 1.82
C PRO A 372 -13.63 7.38 1.27
N VAL A 373 -12.96 6.24 1.13
CA VAL A 373 -13.56 4.99 0.65
C VAL A 373 -14.51 4.42 1.71
N LEU A 374 -14.05 4.34 2.97
CA LEU A 374 -14.88 3.86 4.06
C LEU A 374 -16.15 4.71 4.24
N ARG A 375 -16.02 6.04 4.20
CA ARG A 375 -17.19 6.94 4.27
C ARG A 375 -18.20 6.69 3.15
N ARG A 376 -17.72 6.40 1.92
CA ARG A 376 -18.59 6.10 0.79
C ARG A 376 -19.31 4.76 0.97
N LEU A 377 -18.62 3.72 1.41
CA LEU A 377 -19.20 2.42 1.69
C LEU A 377 -20.28 2.48 2.79
N LEU A 378 -20.08 3.30 3.82
CA LEU A 378 -21.06 3.54 4.88
C LEU A 378 -22.31 4.29 4.39
N LYS A 379 -22.24 5.03 3.28
CA LYS A 379 -23.37 5.69 2.62
C LYS A 379 -24.05 4.82 1.56
N GLY A 380 -23.66 3.55 1.42
CA GLY A 380 -24.22 2.61 0.43
C GLY A 380 -23.66 2.79 -0.99
N GLY A 381 -22.49 3.40 -1.12
CA GLY A 381 -21.84 3.71 -2.39
C GLY A 381 -20.87 2.66 -2.93
#